data_8038450ce1a978a148b3d144b261b188
#
_entry.id   8038450ce1a978a148b3d144b261b188
#
_cell.length_a   1.000
_cell.length_b   1.000
_cell.length_c   1.000
_cell.angle_alpha   90.00
_cell.angle_beta   90.00
_cell.angle_gamma   90.00
#
_symmetry.space_group_name_H-M   'P 1'
#
loop_
_entity.id
_entity.type
_entity.pdbx_description
1 polymer ?
#
loop_
_entity_poly.entity_id
_entity_poly.type
_entity_poly.pdbx_seq_one_letter_code
_entity_poly.pdbx_strand_id
1 'polypeptide(L)' 'IQLFFDKKILQFRNNSKEVWFNTPSNKKKMLNVPYQEDPIYIIASFFQTDEGLEALKHLSGLANNM' A
#
# COMPACT_ATOMS: atom_id res chain seq x y z
N ILE A 1 -5.72 5.63 2.57
CA ILE A 1 -5.02 4.98 1.44
C ILE A 1 -4.44 6.03 0.51
N GLN A 2 -5.25 6.99 0.12
CA GLN A 2 -4.76 8.06 -0.77
C GLN A 2 -3.59 8.81 -0.14
N LEU A 3 -3.63 9.04 1.17
CA LEU A 3 -2.56 9.71 1.89
C LEU A 3 -1.21 8.99 1.73
N PHE A 4 -1.23 7.67 1.71
CA PHE A 4 0.01 6.90 1.58
C PHE A 4 0.66 7.12 0.22
N PHE A 5 -0.14 7.25 -0.83
CA PHE A 5 0.38 7.58 -2.17
C PHE A 5 0.82 9.04 -2.25
N ASP A 6 0.06 9.95 -1.63
CA ASP A 6 0.41 11.37 -1.61
C ASP A 6 1.75 11.60 -0.91
N LYS A 7 2.02 10.85 0.14
CA LYS A 7 3.30 10.92 0.87
C LYS A 7 4.37 10.01 0.28
N LYS A 8 4.03 9.30 -0.80
CA LYS A 8 4.95 8.45 -1.55
C LYS A 8 5.52 7.29 -0.75
N ILE A 9 4.80 6.82 0.26
CA ILE A 9 5.19 5.63 1.02
C ILE A 9 4.57 4.35 0.45
N LEU A 10 3.64 4.48 -0.50
CA LEU A 10 3.18 3.39 -1.37
C LEU A 10 3.32 3.85 -2.81
N GLN A 11 3.57 2.91 -3.72
CA GLN A 11 3.65 3.21 -5.14
C GLN A 11 3.07 2.06 -5.96
N PHE A 12 2.53 2.41 -7.13
CA PHE A 12 2.10 1.42 -8.12
C PHE A 12 3.26 1.07 -9.03
N ARG A 13 3.28 -0.19 -9.47
CA ARG A 13 4.21 -0.69 -10.50
C ARG A 13 3.46 -1.57 -11.48
N ASN A 14 4.06 -1.81 -12.64
CA ASN A 14 3.50 -2.66 -13.70
C ASN A 14 2.12 -2.18 -14.11
N ASN A 15 1.99 -0.90 -14.45
CA ASN A 15 0.74 -0.30 -14.90
C ASN A 15 -0.36 -0.43 -13.83
N SER A 16 -0.01 -0.21 -12.58
CA SER A 16 -0.92 -0.28 -11.44
C SER A 16 -1.42 -1.70 -11.13
N LYS A 17 -0.70 -2.72 -11.59
CA LYS A 17 -1.03 -4.11 -11.27
C LYS A 17 -0.36 -4.59 -10.00
N GLU A 18 0.56 -3.82 -9.46
CA GLU A 18 1.26 -4.13 -8.22
C GLU A 18 1.31 -2.90 -7.33
N VAL A 19 1.20 -3.13 -6.03
CA VAL A 19 1.39 -2.08 -5.03
C VAL A 19 2.61 -2.44 -4.20
N TRP A 20 3.53 -1.50 -4.10
CA TRP A 20 4.80 -1.71 -3.42
C TRP A 20 4.96 -0.72 -2.28
N PHE A 21 5.59 -1.16 -1.20
CA PHE A 21 6.09 -0.24 -0.18
C PHE A 21 7.21 0.60 -0.80
N ASN A 22 7.24 1.87 -0.45
CA ASN A 22 8.28 2.79 -0.89
C ASN A 22 8.78 3.60 0.30
N THR A 23 9.31 2.88 1.30
CA THR A 23 9.85 3.50 2.51
C THR A 23 11.37 3.32 2.51
N PRO A 24 12.12 4.13 3.29
CA PRO A 24 13.57 3.97 3.34
C PRO A 24 14.02 2.58 3.80
N SER A 25 13.23 1.94 4.66
CA SER A 25 13.60 0.64 5.23
C SER A 25 12.92 -0.54 4.56
N ASN A 26 11.97 -0.31 3.66
CA ASN A 26 11.18 -1.38 3.08
C ASN A 26 10.71 -1.01 1.67
N LYS A 27 11.20 -1.72 0.67
CA LYS A 27 10.82 -1.52 -0.73
C LYS A 27 10.38 -2.84 -1.33
N LYS A 28 9.45 -3.52 -0.66
CA LYS A 28 8.93 -4.81 -1.06
C LYS A 28 7.54 -4.66 -1.67
N LYS A 29 7.18 -5.63 -2.50
CA LYS A 29 5.82 -5.69 -3.02
C LYS A 29 4.84 -5.99 -1.89
N MET A 30 3.80 -5.18 -1.77
CA MET A 30 2.76 -5.39 -0.77
C MET A 30 1.69 -6.35 -1.27
N LEU A 31 1.21 -6.14 -2.50
CA LEU A 31 0.16 -6.99 -3.07
C LEU A 31 0.11 -6.85 -4.58
N ASN A 32 -0.60 -7.78 -5.22
CA ASN A 32 -0.94 -7.70 -6.63
C ASN A 32 -2.38 -7.21 -6.79
N VAL A 33 -2.62 -6.42 -7.83
CA VAL A 33 -3.97 -5.98 -8.19
C VAL A 33 -4.44 -6.83 -9.36
N PRO A 34 -5.51 -7.61 -9.22
CA PRO A 34 -6.03 -8.42 -10.32
C PRO A 34 -6.46 -7.54 -11.50
N TYR A 35 -6.40 -8.11 -12.69
CA TYR A 35 -6.82 -7.41 -13.90
C TYR A 35 -8.28 -6.98 -13.78
N GLN A 36 -8.57 -5.73 -14.16
CA GLN A 36 -9.90 -5.13 -14.13
C GLN A 36 -10.46 -4.87 -12.73
N GLU A 37 -9.66 -5.04 -11.67
CA GLU A 37 -10.09 -4.68 -10.33
C GLU A 37 -9.64 -3.27 -9.98
N ASP A 38 -10.43 -2.61 -9.12
CA ASP A 38 -10.08 -1.27 -8.62
C ASP A 38 -8.94 -1.41 -7.61
N PRO A 39 -7.77 -0.81 -7.86
CA PRO A 39 -6.63 -0.92 -6.93
C PRO A 39 -6.96 -0.43 -5.53
N ILE A 40 -7.72 0.64 -5.39
CA ILE A 40 -8.06 1.19 -4.08
C ILE A 40 -8.94 0.21 -3.30
N TYR A 41 -9.89 -0.44 -3.97
CA TYR A 41 -10.72 -1.45 -3.33
C TYR A 41 -9.90 -2.64 -2.85
N ILE A 42 -8.96 -3.10 -3.69
CA ILE A 42 -8.10 -4.23 -3.34
C ILE A 42 -7.21 -3.87 -2.14
N ILE A 43 -6.65 -2.67 -2.12
CA ILE A 43 -5.84 -2.21 -1.00
C ILE A 43 -6.67 -2.13 0.28
N ALA A 44 -7.87 -1.57 0.19
CA ALA A 44 -8.76 -1.46 1.34
C ALA A 44 -9.13 -2.83 1.90
N SER A 45 -9.40 -3.79 1.02
CA SER A 45 -9.69 -5.17 1.43
C SER A 45 -8.49 -5.83 2.10
N PHE A 46 -7.29 -5.60 1.56
CA PHE A 46 -6.07 -6.13 2.16
C PHE A 46 -5.88 -5.61 3.58
N PHE A 47 -6.14 -4.31 3.80
CA PHE A 47 -5.96 -3.71 5.13
C PHE A 47 -6.95 -4.23 6.17
N GLN A 48 -7.92 -5.04 5.77
CA GLN A 48 -8.85 -5.70 6.70
C GLN A 48 -8.35 -7.09 7.12
N THR A 49 -7.30 -7.60 6.50
CA THR A 49 -6.69 -8.86 6.90
C THR A 49 -5.70 -8.64 8.04
N ASP A 50 -5.29 -9.71 8.73
CA ASP A 50 -4.32 -9.60 9.82
C ASP A 50 -2.99 -9.02 9.33
N GLU A 51 -2.47 -9.52 8.20
CA GLU A 51 -1.26 -8.98 7.61
C GLU A 51 -1.45 -7.52 7.20
N GLY A 52 -2.59 -7.21 6.62
CA GLY A 52 -2.90 -5.87 6.18
C GLY A 52 -3.03 -4.89 7.33
N LEU A 53 -3.59 -5.31 8.46
CA LEU A 53 -3.69 -4.45 9.64
C LEU A 53 -2.31 -4.07 10.15
N GLU A 54 -1.37 -5.00 10.16
CA GLU A 54 0.01 -4.71 10.56
C GLU A 54 0.67 -3.73 9.60
N ALA A 55 0.48 -3.94 8.30
CA ALA A 55 0.99 -3.02 7.29
C ALA A 55 0.37 -1.63 7.44
N LEU A 56 -0.94 -1.57 7.71
CA LEU A 56 -1.65 -0.30 7.89
C LEU A 56 -1.10 0.46 9.10
N LYS A 57 -0.85 -0.21 10.21
CA LYS A 57 -0.27 0.42 11.39
C LYS A 57 1.10 0.99 11.09
N HIS A 58 1.93 0.25 10.38
CA HIS A 58 3.26 0.70 10.00
C HIS A 58 3.19 1.93 9.10
N LEU A 59 2.34 1.89 8.08
CA LEU A 59 2.19 3.00 7.14
C LEU A 59 1.60 4.23 7.82
N SER A 60 0.62 4.04 8.70
CA SER A 60 0.01 5.15 9.44
C SER A 60 1.04 5.84 10.34
N GLY A 61 1.90 5.06 10.99
CA GLY A 61 2.98 5.61 11.80
C GLY A 61 3.95 6.44 10.97
N LEU A 62 4.34 5.94 9.79
CA LEU A 62 5.21 6.68 8.88
C LEU A 62 4.54 7.95 8.38
N ALA A 63 3.27 7.88 8.01
CA ALA A 63 2.54 9.05 7.52
C ALA A 63 2.42 10.13 8.59
N ASN A 64 2.23 9.75 9.85
CA ASN A 64 2.11 10.69 10.94
C ASN A 64 3.43 11.38 11.28
N ASN A 65 4.56 10.77 10.92
CA ASN A 65 5.90 11.31 11.20
C ASN A 65 6.48 12.10 10.03
N MET A 66 5.73 12.27 8.95
CA MET A 66 6.21 12.99 7.76
C MET A 66 5.71 14.43 7.67
#